data_0f70261f14e4ebe83c073e2475482ae6
#
_entry.id   0f70261f14e4ebe83c073e2475482ae6
#
_cell.length_a   1.000
_cell.length_b   1.000
_cell.length_c   1.000
_cell.angle_alpha   90.00
_cell.angle_beta   90.00
_cell.angle_gamma   90.00
#
_symmetry.space_group_name_H-M   'P 1'
#
loop_
_entity.id
_entity.type
_entity.pdbx_description
1 polymer ?
#
loop_
_entity_poly.entity_id
_entity_poly.type
_entity_poly.pdbx_seq_one_letter_code
_entity_poly.pdbx_strand_id
1 'polypeptide(L)'
;MNLADYLDRTKLAQYIHEGWVVVRQHDTLPLNIYSYSRKTVYANKWDDITTKTRGHIVHRDAGEIVARPYEKFFAYNWEGRSETYPRSVENVEREFGPPVITEKVNGCLGTFWKYNQHWGIATKGSFHSPHAAFATKWMEDHIEHNGKLVFPEGYTPVFEIICQDIQPHVIKYPADKVVLLNFIKIDTGEELNLFRTKLYANTNLLETPFPYVKMSFTEALTDDSEEFEGYVATYNRPGQPPLKLKIKFPTFLKNRKLFYEEQKLKVEEKANTELREKAREIVKQALVLCTTRKELAEFFNRPENKQYASECFALLDYDKQEKDVINGSGEGSPEAVPVG
;
A
#
# COMPACT_ATOMS: atom_id res chain seq x y z
N MET A 1 2.22 -14.60 -17.86
CA MET A 1 3.57 -14.14 -17.42
C MET A 1 4.07 -15.03 -16.29
N ASN A 2 5.32 -15.46 -16.33
CA ASN A 2 5.92 -16.21 -15.22
C ASN A 2 6.63 -15.27 -14.25
N LEU A 3 6.65 -15.59 -12.96
CA LEU A 3 7.36 -14.82 -11.94
C LEU A 3 8.87 -14.68 -12.25
N ALA A 4 9.45 -15.69 -12.92
CA ALA A 4 10.85 -15.71 -13.32
C ALA A 4 11.18 -14.69 -14.42
N ASP A 5 10.19 -14.31 -15.24
CA ASP A 5 10.33 -13.28 -16.27
C ASP A 5 10.19 -11.88 -15.68
N TYR A 6 9.58 -11.80 -14.49
CA TYR A 6 9.27 -10.54 -13.82
C TYR A 6 10.28 -10.17 -12.72
N LEU A 7 10.84 -11.16 -12.02
CA LEU A 7 11.79 -10.96 -10.91
C LEU A 7 13.00 -11.89 -11.05
N ASP A 8 14.18 -11.39 -10.69
CA ASP A 8 15.36 -12.23 -10.53
C ASP A 8 15.12 -13.29 -9.45
N ARG A 9 15.11 -14.56 -9.87
CA ARG A 9 14.79 -15.70 -9.00
C ARG A 9 15.81 -15.89 -7.89
N THR A 10 17.10 -15.68 -8.19
CA THR A 10 18.19 -15.88 -7.22
C THR A 10 18.09 -14.83 -6.12
N LYS A 11 17.94 -13.57 -6.51
CA LYS A 11 17.77 -12.45 -5.58
C LYS A 11 16.46 -12.57 -4.79
N LEU A 12 15.37 -12.99 -5.42
CA LEU A 12 14.10 -13.23 -4.72
C LEU A 12 14.24 -14.34 -3.66
N ALA A 13 14.89 -15.48 -3.99
CA ALA A 13 15.14 -16.56 -3.04
C ALA A 13 16.01 -16.10 -1.86
N GLN A 14 17.07 -15.34 -2.13
CA GLN A 14 17.88 -14.72 -1.09
C GLN A 14 17.04 -13.80 -0.19
N TYR A 15 16.19 -12.95 -0.77
CA TYR A 15 15.37 -12.00 -0.01
C TYR A 15 14.27 -12.68 0.83
N ILE A 16 13.77 -13.82 0.38
CA ILE A 16 12.88 -14.66 1.18
C ILE A 16 13.65 -15.27 2.36
N HIS A 17 14.84 -15.82 2.12
CA HIS A 17 15.70 -16.38 3.18
C HIS A 17 16.10 -15.32 4.22
N GLU A 18 16.46 -14.14 3.79
CA GLU A 18 16.82 -13.01 4.64
C GLU A 18 15.62 -12.34 5.33
N GLY A 19 14.40 -12.70 4.97
CA GLY A 19 13.17 -12.14 5.54
C GLY A 19 12.78 -10.75 5.04
N TRP A 20 13.34 -10.27 3.91
CA TRP A 20 12.89 -9.04 3.23
C TRP A 20 11.57 -9.23 2.52
N VAL A 21 11.36 -10.43 1.98
CA VAL A 21 10.12 -10.85 1.33
C VAL A 21 9.51 -12.02 2.12
N VAL A 22 8.20 -11.97 2.31
CA VAL A 22 7.41 -13.05 2.93
C VAL A 22 6.54 -13.68 1.88
N VAL A 23 6.50 -15.01 1.90
CA VAL A 23 5.60 -15.83 1.07
C VAL A 23 4.57 -16.47 1.97
N ARG A 24 3.29 -16.35 1.62
CA ARG A 24 2.20 -17.03 2.31
C ARG A 24 1.44 -17.88 1.33
N GLN A 25 1.17 -19.11 1.73
CA GLN A 25 0.43 -20.08 0.93
C GLN A 25 -1.07 -19.92 1.16
N HIS A 26 -1.85 -20.22 0.13
CA HIS A 26 -3.28 -20.46 0.30
C HIS A 26 -3.50 -21.84 0.93
N ASP A 27 -4.48 -21.97 1.80
CA ASP A 27 -4.68 -23.19 2.60
C ASP A 27 -4.96 -24.44 1.77
N THR A 28 -5.69 -24.31 0.67
CA THR A 28 -6.17 -25.44 -0.15
C THR A 28 -5.78 -25.36 -1.62
N LEU A 29 -5.48 -24.16 -2.14
CA LEU A 29 -5.11 -23.97 -3.55
C LEU A 29 -3.58 -23.86 -3.72
N PRO A 30 -3.02 -24.22 -4.89
CA PRO A 30 -1.60 -24.09 -5.16
C PRO A 30 -1.20 -22.62 -5.44
N LEU A 31 -1.57 -21.72 -4.56
CA LEU A 31 -1.33 -20.28 -4.70
C LEU A 31 -0.45 -19.75 -3.57
N ASN A 32 0.45 -18.86 -3.92
CA ASN A 32 1.30 -18.12 -2.99
C ASN A 32 1.09 -16.62 -3.13
N ILE A 33 1.10 -15.87 -2.02
CA ILE A 33 1.22 -14.40 -2.02
C ILE A 33 2.65 -14.01 -1.67
N TYR A 34 3.28 -13.19 -2.50
CA TYR A 34 4.59 -12.60 -2.27
C TYR A 34 4.44 -11.16 -1.81
N SER A 35 5.00 -10.85 -0.65
CA SER A 35 4.87 -9.52 -0.05
C SER A 35 6.17 -9.07 0.61
N TYR A 36 6.56 -7.79 0.43
CA TYR A 36 7.60 -7.22 1.25
C TYR A 36 7.21 -7.26 2.74
N SER A 37 8.19 -7.52 3.59
CA SER A 37 8.00 -7.68 5.04
C SER A 37 7.95 -6.34 5.78
N ARG A 38 7.63 -6.38 7.08
CA ARG A 38 7.83 -5.24 7.99
C ARG A 38 9.30 -4.86 8.09
N LYS A 39 10.21 -5.84 8.15
CA LYS A 39 11.66 -5.62 8.12
C LYS A 39 12.09 -4.72 6.94
N THR A 40 11.55 -4.97 5.74
CA THR A 40 11.80 -4.14 4.55
C THR A 40 11.36 -2.70 4.75
N VAL A 41 10.18 -2.49 5.33
CA VAL A 41 9.66 -1.15 5.61
C VAL A 41 10.55 -0.41 6.60
N TYR A 42 10.89 -1.03 7.71
CA TYR A 42 11.73 -0.42 8.77
C TYR A 42 13.15 -0.12 8.30
N ALA A 43 13.77 -1.06 7.58
CA ALA A 43 15.10 -0.86 7.03
C ALA A 43 15.15 0.08 5.83
N ASN A 44 14.00 0.56 5.36
CA ASN A 44 13.87 1.34 4.12
C ASN A 44 14.55 0.66 2.91
N LYS A 45 14.47 -0.69 2.86
CA LYS A 45 15.12 -1.54 1.85
C LYS A 45 14.23 -1.64 0.61
N TRP A 46 14.27 -0.59 -0.22
CA TRP A 46 13.48 -0.53 -1.44
C TRP A 46 14.35 -0.67 -2.67
N ASP A 47 14.11 -1.70 -3.44
CA ASP A 47 14.73 -1.99 -4.72
C ASP A 47 13.73 -2.71 -5.64
N ASP A 48 14.23 -3.20 -6.76
CA ASP A 48 13.42 -3.86 -7.79
C ASP A 48 12.63 -5.07 -7.24
N ILE A 49 13.21 -5.86 -6.32
CA ILE A 49 12.52 -7.00 -5.73
C ILE A 49 11.45 -6.55 -4.73
N THR A 50 11.82 -5.69 -3.78
CA THR A 50 10.93 -5.30 -2.67
C THR A 50 9.81 -4.37 -3.09
N THR A 51 10.01 -3.54 -4.10
CA THR A 51 8.95 -2.69 -4.65
C THR A 51 7.92 -3.49 -5.44
N LYS A 52 8.37 -4.50 -6.17
CA LYS A 52 7.50 -5.38 -6.97
C LYS A 52 6.75 -6.41 -6.11
N THR A 53 7.32 -6.88 -5.00
CA THR A 53 6.65 -7.84 -4.11
C THR A 53 5.64 -7.17 -3.18
N ARG A 54 4.49 -6.77 -3.71
CA ARG A 54 3.42 -6.09 -2.95
C ARG A 54 2.09 -6.83 -3.01
N GLY A 55 2.09 -8.15 -2.85
CA GLY A 55 0.88 -8.97 -2.85
C GLY A 55 0.61 -9.66 -4.19
N HIS A 56 1.66 -9.94 -4.96
CA HIS A 56 1.55 -10.78 -6.16
C HIS A 56 1.08 -12.17 -5.79
N ILE A 57 0.07 -12.66 -6.51
CA ILE A 57 -0.46 -14.01 -6.35
C ILE A 57 0.05 -14.86 -7.50
N VAL A 58 0.72 -15.96 -7.15
CA VAL A 58 1.47 -16.79 -8.09
C VAL A 58 1.08 -18.24 -7.88
N HIS A 59 0.90 -18.98 -8.98
CA HIS A 59 0.76 -20.44 -8.93
C HIS A 59 2.07 -21.06 -8.43
N ARG A 60 2.00 -21.80 -7.33
CA ARG A 60 3.18 -22.30 -6.59
C ARG A 60 4.13 -23.13 -7.44
N ASP A 61 3.60 -24.05 -8.19
CA ASP A 61 4.42 -25.04 -8.93
C ASP A 61 4.78 -24.54 -10.34
N ALA A 62 3.85 -23.86 -11.02
CA ALA A 62 4.06 -23.33 -12.37
C ALA A 62 4.81 -21.99 -12.39
N GLY A 63 4.82 -21.25 -11.27
CA GLY A 63 5.39 -19.91 -11.22
C GLY A 63 4.61 -18.86 -12.01
N GLU A 64 3.42 -19.17 -12.47
CA GLU A 64 2.58 -18.27 -13.24
C GLU A 64 1.94 -17.22 -12.34
N ILE A 65 1.98 -15.94 -12.75
CA ILE A 65 1.33 -14.85 -12.03
C ILE A 65 -0.16 -14.91 -12.30
N VAL A 66 -0.94 -15.19 -11.25
CA VAL A 66 -2.41 -15.27 -11.26
C VAL A 66 -3.03 -13.88 -11.04
N ALA A 67 -2.41 -13.06 -10.16
CA ALA A 67 -2.84 -11.69 -9.95
C ALA A 67 -1.64 -10.77 -9.66
N ARG A 68 -1.64 -9.60 -10.31
CA ARG A 68 -0.62 -8.57 -10.20
C ARG A 68 -1.24 -7.29 -9.68
N PRO A 69 -1.02 -6.90 -8.41
CA PRO A 69 -1.44 -5.60 -7.87
C PRO A 69 -0.47 -4.49 -8.25
N TYR A 70 -0.71 -3.28 -7.73
CA TYR A 70 0.24 -2.17 -7.81
C TYR A 70 1.59 -2.52 -7.19
N GLU A 71 2.66 -2.14 -7.86
CA GLU A 71 3.98 -2.05 -7.24
C GLU A 71 3.98 -1.03 -6.10
N LYS A 72 4.99 -1.07 -5.24
CA LYS A 72 5.14 -0.06 -4.17
C LYS A 72 5.45 1.29 -4.80
N PHE A 73 4.64 2.29 -4.50
CA PHE A 73 4.89 3.68 -4.87
C PHE A 73 4.88 4.58 -3.62
N PHE A 74 5.49 5.76 -3.72
CA PHE A 74 5.88 6.58 -2.58
C PHE A 74 5.23 7.97 -2.64
N ALA A 75 5.38 8.74 -1.56
CA ALA A 75 5.01 10.14 -1.56
C ALA A 75 5.97 10.93 -2.49
N TYR A 76 5.47 12.01 -3.07
CA TYR A 76 6.28 12.84 -3.99
C TYR A 76 7.52 13.43 -3.31
N ASN A 77 7.44 13.71 -1.99
CA ASN A 77 8.52 14.26 -1.18
C ASN A 77 9.29 13.19 -0.37
N TRP A 78 9.15 11.90 -0.71
CA TRP A 78 9.84 10.85 0.02
C TRP A 78 11.36 10.90 -0.22
N GLU A 79 12.14 11.05 0.85
CA GLU A 79 13.59 11.26 0.78
C GLU A 79 14.42 10.00 0.48
N GLY A 80 13.88 8.82 0.78
CA GLY A 80 14.54 7.53 0.55
C GLY A 80 14.55 7.07 -0.91
N ARG A 81 14.62 7.97 -1.88
CA ARG A 81 14.46 7.72 -3.31
C ARG A 81 15.55 6.80 -3.87
N SER A 82 15.13 5.78 -4.60
CA SER A 82 16.02 5.06 -5.50
C SER A 82 16.26 5.88 -6.78
N GLU A 83 17.29 5.54 -7.55
CA GLU A 83 17.59 6.19 -8.83
C GLU A 83 16.45 6.11 -9.85
N THR A 84 15.55 5.14 -9.66
CA THR A 84 14.36 4.91 -10.49
C THR A 84 13.18 5.82 -10.17
N TYR A 85 13.20 6.54 -9.05
CA TYR A 85 12.13 7.46 -8.67
C TYR A 85 12.52 8.89 -9.09
N PRO A 86 11.68 9.62 -9.83
CA PRO A 86 12.08 10.90 -10.42
C PRO A 86 12.44 11.92 -9.33
N ARG A 87 13.54 12.63 -9.58
CA ARG A 87 14.02 13.69 -8.68
C ARG A 87 13.26 15.00 -8.84
N SER A 88 12.60 15.20 -10.00
CA SER A 88 11.74 16.36 -10.22
C SER A 88 10.49 15.96 -11.02
N VAL A 89 9.37 16.60 -10.68
CA VAL A 89 8.09 16.39 -11.36
C VAL A 89 8.13 16.99 -12.77
N GLU A 90 8.83 18.11 -12.97
CA GLU A 90 8.97 18.79 -14.26
C GLU A 90 9.63 17.87 -15.29
N ASN A 91 10.62 17.07 -14.88
CA ASN A 91 11.27 16.10 -15.77
C ASN A 91 10.30 14.99 -16.16
N VAL A 92 9.46 14.53 -15.22
CA VAL A 92 8.46 13.49 -15.46
C VAL A 92 7.37 14.02 -16.41
N GLU A 93 6.86 15.22 -16.17
CA GLU A 93 5.83 15.83 -17.03
C GLU A 93 6.34 16.11 -18.46
N ARG A 94 7.61 16.50 -18.59
CA ARG A 94 8.25 16.69 -19.89
C ARG A 94 8.35 15.38 -20.67
N GLU A 95 8.59 14.25 -20.00
CA GLU A 95 8.76 12.93 -20.63
C GLU A 95 7.42 12.23 -20.88
N PHE A 96 6.48 12.27 -19.92
CA PHE A 96 5.25 11.47 -19.94
C PHE A 96 3.97 12.30 -20.04
N GLY A 97 4.07 13.63 -20.11
CA GLY A 97 2.93 14.54 -20.10
C GLY A 97 2.33 14.75 -18.70
N PRO A 98 1.18 15.47 -18.61
CA PRO A 98 0.54 15.75 -17.33
C PRO A 98 -0.01 14.46 -16.68
N PRO A 99 -0.06 14.40 -15.34
CA PRO A 99 -0.60 13.23 -14.64
C PRO A 99 -2.13 13.17 -14.72
N VAL A 100 -2.66 11.98 -14.54
CA VAL A 100 -4.04 11.80 -14.12
C VAL A 100 -4.08 11.88 -12.59
N ILE A 101 -4.78 12.88 -12.07
CA ILE A 101 -4.98 13.06 -10.63
C ILE A 101 -6.28 12.37 -10.21
N THR A 102 -6.21 11.51 -9.21
CA THR A 102 -7.39 10.87 -8.61
C THR A 102 -7.38 11.06 -7.10
N GLU A 103 -8.57 11.07 -6.50
CA GLU A 103 -8.72 10.99 -5.06
C GLU A 103 -7.93 9.79 -4.50
N LYS A 104 -7.25 9.99 -3.39
CA LYS A 104 -6.65 8.90 -2.62
C LYS A 104 -7.63 8.41 -1.57
N VAL A 105 -8.30 7.32 -1.88
CA VAL A 105 -9.19 6.63 -0.94
C VAL A 105 -8.37 6.10 0.24
N ASN A 106 -8.90 6.22 1.45
CA ASN A 106 -8.25 5.80 2.70
C ASN A 106 -8.80 4.45 3.17
N GLY A 107 -8.07 3.38 2.91
CA GLY A 107 -8.44 2.02 3.25
C GLY A 107 -7.28 1.05 3.16
N CYS A 108 -7.57 -0.19 2.82
CA CYS A 108 -6.62 -1.28 2.65
C CYS A 108 -6.65 -1.80 1.21
N LEU A 109 -5.48 -1.96 0.59
CA LEU A 109 -5.39 -2.50 -0.78
C LEU A 109 -5.95 -3.92 -0.85
N GLY A 110 -6.91 -4.13 -1.74
CA GLY A 110 -7.48 -5.41 -2.16
C GLY A 110 -7.01 -5.80 -3.56
N THR A 111 -6.67 -7.06 -3.74
CA THR A 111 -6.29 -7.65 -5.03
C THR A 111 -7.25 -8.78 -5.36
N PHE A 112 -8.03 -8.60 -6.42
CA PHE A 112 -8.89 -9.69 -6.89
C PHE A 112 -8.04 -10.77 -7.55
N TRP A 113 -8.33 -12.02 -7.24
CA TRP A 113 -7.70 -13.17 -7.87
C TRP A 113 -8.75 -14.18 -8.30
N LYS A 114 -8.46 -14.89 -9.38
CA LYS A 114 -9.27 -15.99 -9.88
C LYS A 114 -8.37 -17.14 -10.31
N TYR A 115 -8.65 -18.32 -9.79
CA TYR A 115 -7.95 -19.55 -10.16
C TYR A 115 -8.97 -20.69 -10.34
N ASN A 116 -9.11 -21.17 -11.55
CA ASN A 116 -10.17 -22.10 -11.94
C ASN A 116 -11.57 -21.53 -11.64
N GLN A 117 -12.34 -22.21 -10.81
CA GLN A 117 -13.66 -21.79 -10.37
C GLN A 117 -13.64 -20.99 -9.05
N HIS A 118 -12.47 -20.88 -8.42
CA HIS A 118 -12.29 -20.14 -7.17
C HIS A 118 -11.86 -18.70 -7.45
N TRP A 119 -12.32 -17.78 -6.62
CA TRP A 119 -11.93 -16.38 -6.65
C TRP A 119 -12.05 -15.76 -5.26
N GLY A 120 -11.47 -14.61 -5.08
CA GLY A 120 -11.58 -13.83 -3.87
C GLY A 120 -10.80 -12.51 -3.96
N ILE A 121 -10.85 -11.73 -2.88
CA ILE A 121 -10.04 -10.53 -2.74
C ILE A 121 -9.03 -10.77 -1.62
N ALA A 122 -7.75 -10.69 -1.97
CA ALA A 122 -6.65 -10.82 -1.01
C ALA A 122 -6.14 -9.42 -0.61
N THR A 123 -5.65 -9.28 0.61
CA THR A 123 -4.86 -8.10 0.99
C THR A 123 -3.40 -8.28 0.55
N LYS A 124 -2.57 -7.26 0.75
CA LYS A 124 -1.15 -7.29 0.38
C LYS A 124 -0.41 -8.58 0.82
N GLY A 125 -0.79 -9.18 1.92
CA GLY A 125 -0.05 -10.34 2.47
C GLY A 125 -0.93 -11.47 2.99
N SER A 126 -2.22 -11.52 2.65
CA SER A 126 -3.09 -12.59 3.15
C SER A 126 -4.30 -12.81 2.25
N PHE A 127 -4.62 -14.09 2.04
CA PHE A 127 -5.89 -14.51 1.44
C PHE A 127 -7.06 -14.42 2.42
N HIS A 128 -6.80 -14.52 3.73
CA HIS A 128 -7.81 -14.72 4.78
C HIS A 128 -7.74 -13.70 5.94
N SER A 129 -7.10 -12.53 5.69
CA SER A 129 -7.18 -11.47 6.70
C SER A 129 -8.63 -11.00 6.87
N PRO A 130 -9.01 -10.39 8.02
CA PRO A 130 -10.37 -9.86 8.21
C PRO A 130 -10.82 -8.96 7.05
N HIS A 131 -9.93 -8.08 6.54
CA HIS A 131 -10.22 -7.25 5.37
C HIS A 131 -10.43 -8.07 4.08
N ALA A 132 -9.64 -9.14 3.87
CA ALA A 132 -9.81 -10.01 2.71
C ALA A 132 -11.15 -10.75 2.77
N ALA A 133 -11.50 -11.29 3.93
CA ALA A 133 -12.77 -11.97 4.17
C ALA A 133 -13.96 -11.01 3.98
N PHE A 134 -13.90 -9.83 4.57
CA PHE A 134 -14.91 -8.78 4.38
C PHE A 134 -15.08 -8.43 2.89
N ALA A 135 -13.98 -8.13 2.18
CA ALA A 135 -14.06 -7.71 0.78
C ALA A 135 -14.56 -8.82 -0.14
N THR A 136 -14.19 -10.09 0.13
CA THR A 136 -14.70 -11.24 -0.63
C THR A 136 -16.20 -11.40 -0.40
N LYS A 137 -16.65 -11.36 0.86
CA LYS A 137 -18.07 -11.46 1.20
C LYS A 137 -18.88 -10.30 0.63
N TRP A 138 -18.36 -9.06 0.73
CA TRP A 138 -18.99 -7.89 0.12
C TRP A 138 -19.18 -8.08 -1.39
N MET A 139 -18.18 -8.62 -2.07
CA MET A 139 -18.23 -8.88 -3.50
C MET A 139 -19.20 -10.03 -3.86
N GLU A 140 -19.30 -11.07 -3.04
CA GLU A 140 -20.30 -12.13 -3.19
C GLU A 140 -21.71 -11.56 -3.12
N ASP A 141 -22.00 -10.76 -2.08
CA ASP A 141 -23.29 -10.10 -1.91
C ASP A 141 -23.59 -9.13 -3.07
N HIS A 142 -22.57 -8.41 -3.53
CA HIS A 142 -22.70 -7.54 -4.68
C HIS A 142 -23.09 -8.31 -5.97
N ILE A 143 -22.47 -9.48 -6.20
CA ILE A 143 -22.79 -10.36 -7.34
C ILE A 143 -24.20 -10.94 -7.20
N GLU A 144 -24.61 -11.32 -6.01
CA GLU A 144 -25.95 -11.86 -5.76
C GLU A 144 -27.02 -10.82 -6.12
N HIS A 145 -26.82 -9.56 -5.77
CA HIS A 145 -27.79 -8.49 -5.99
C HIS A 145 -27.74 -7.89 -7.40
N ASN A 146 -26.55 -7.80 -8.01
CA ASN A 146 -26.32 -7.04 -9.24
C ASN A 146 -25.93 -7.94 -10.44
N GLY A 147 -25.75 -9.23 -10.22
CA GLY A 147 -25.37 -10.18 -11.26
C GLY A 147 -23.86 -10.31 -11.44
N LYS A 148 -23.48 -11.11 -12.42
CA LYS A 148 -22.08 -11.51 -12.67
C LYS A 148 -21.19 -10.34 -13.02
N LEU A 149 -20.01 -10.29 -12.40
CA LEU A 149 -18.97 -9.32 -12.73
C LEU A 149 -18.37 -9.55 -14.13
N VAL A 150 -18.14 -8.44 -14.82
CA VAL A 150 -17.50 -8.39 -16.13
C VAL A 150 -16.18 -7.63 -15.99
N PHE A 151 -15.07 -8.34 -15.99
CA PHE A 151 -13.72 -7.76 -15.90
C PHE A 151 -12.93 -8.02 -17.19
N PRO A 152 -12.01 -7.14 -17.59
CA PRO A 152 -11.18 -7.36 -18.76
C PRO A 152 -10.24 -8.54 -18.57
N GLU A 153 -10.16 -9.42 -19.57
CA GLU A 153 -9.27 -10.58 -19.54
C GLU A 153 -7.79 -10.14 -19.53
N GLY A 154 -6.94 -10.88 -18.80
CA GLY A 154 -5.53 -10.57 -18.66
C GLY A 154 -5.21 -9.41 -17.69
N TYR A 155 -6.21 -8.91 -16.99
CA TYR A 155 -6.06 -7.85 -16.00
C TYR A 155 -6.43 -8.31 -14.59
N THR A 156 -5.76 -7.74 -13.62
CA THR A 156 -6.07 -7.87 -12.18
C THR A 156 -6.87 -6.65 -11.72
N PRO A 157 -8.13 -6.80 -11.31
CA PRO A 157 -8.85 -5.74 -10.60
C PRO A 157 -8.19 -5.46 -9.25
N VAL A 158 -7.96 -4.20 -8.93
CA VAL A 158 -7.43 -3.76 -7.65
C VAL A 158 -8.40 -2.79 -6.98
N PHE A 159 -8.55 -2.95 -5.68
CA PHE A 159 -9.55 -2.28 -4.88
C PHE A 159 -8.93 -1.55 -3.67
N GLU A 160 -9.64 -0.56 -3.15
CA GLU A 160 -9.47 -0.12 -1.78
C GLU A 160 -10.62 -0.66 -0.94
N ILE A 161 -10.29 -1.37 0.12
CA ILE A 161 -11.23 -1.97 1.06
C ILE A 161 -11.43 -0.98 2.21
N ILE A 162 -12.64 -0.50 2.38
CA ILE A 162 -13.07 0.36 3.47
C ILE A 162 -13.92 -0.49 4.40
N CYS A 163 -13.39 -0.78 5.59
CA CYS A 163 -14.11 -1.51 6.63
C CYS A 163 -13.74 -0.94 7.99
N GLN A 164 -14.55 -0.02 8.48
CA GLN A 164 -14.29 0.77 9.68
C GLN A 164 -14.41 -0.07 10.95
N ASP A 165 -15.21 -1.13 10.93
CA ASP A 165 -15.34 -2.06 12.06
C ASP A 165 -14.09 -2.91 12.28
N ILE A 166 -13.37 -3.26 11.19
CA ILE A 166 -12.12 -4.03 11.27
C ILE A 166 -10.95 -3.12 11.60
N GLN A 167 -10.87 -1.99 10.92
CA GLN A 167 -9.82 -0.99 11.13
C GLN A 167 -10.43 0.41 11.03
N PRO A 168 -10.48 1.13 12.14
CA PRO A 168 -10.90 2.52 12.10
C PRO A 168 -10.03 3.34 11.16
N HIS A 169 -10.65 4.18 10.37
CA HIS A 169 -9.98 5.07 9.40
C HIS A 169 -9.98 6.53 9.89
N VAL A 170 -8.97 7.29 9.48
CA VAL A 170 -8.92 8.74 9.74
C VAL A 170 -10.06 9.43 9.01
N ILE A 171 -10.25 9.06 7.73
CA ILE A 171 -11.40 9.53 6.94
C ILE A 171 -12.62 8.69 7.28
N LYS A 172 -13.71 9.35 7.63
CA LYS A 172 -14.99 8.69 7.93
C LYS A 172 -15.80 8.52 6.65
N TYR A 173 -16.18 7.30 6.38
CA TYR A 173 -17.07 6.96 5.26
C TYR A 173 -18.47 6.66 5.79
N PRO A 174 -19.53 6.97 5.03
CA PRO A 174 -20.90 6.72 5.46
C PRO A 174 -21.25 5.23 5.56
N ALA A 175 -20.51 4.37 4.84
CA ALA A 175 -20.66 2.93 4.86
C ALA A 175 -19.35 2.22 4.54
N ASP A 176 -19.21 1.00 5.00
CA ASP A 176 -18.15 0.08 4.59
C ASP A 176 -18.38 -0.35 3.14
N LYS A 177 -17.33 -0.38 2.34
CA LYS A 177 -17.41 -0.66 0.91
C LYS A 177 -16.10 -1.12 0.29
N VAL A 178 -16.19 -1.59 -0.95
CA VAL A 178 -15.05 -1.95 -1.79
C VAL A 178 -15.04 -1.06 -3.01
N VAL A 179 -14.02 -0.21 -3.14
CA VAL A 179 -13.88 0.79 -4.22
C VAL A 179 -12.91 0.27 -5.27
N LEU A 180 -13.34 0.16 -6.53
CA LEU A 180 -12.47 -0.25 -7.64
C LEU A 180 -11.47 0.87 -7.96
N LEU A 181 -10.17 0.61 -7.75
CA LEU A 181 -9.13 1.58 -8.08
C LEU A 181 -8.77 1.57 -9.56
N ASN A 182 -8.46 0.40 -10.10
CA ASN A 182 -8.14 0.20 -11.52
C ASN A 182 -8.02 -1.30 -11.84
N PHE A 183 -7.65 -1.59 -13.10
CA PHE A 183 -7.27 -2.91 -13.60
C PHE A 183 -5.81 -2.88 -14.05
N ILE A 184 -5.00 -3.81 -13.54
CA ILE A 184 -3.57 -3.91 -13.82
C ILE A 184 -3.35 -5.06 -14.80
N LYS A 185 -2.77 -4.77 -15.95
CA LYS A 185 -2.42 -5.80 -16.94
C LYS A 185 -1.35 -6.72 -16.38
N ILE A 186 -1.60 -8.01 -16.34
CA ILE A 186 -0.73 -8.99 -15.68
C ILE A 186 0.67 -8.97 -16.31
N ASP A 187 0.77 -8.93 -17.63
CA ASP A 187 2.05 -9.05 -18.34
C ASP A 187 2.92 -7.80 -18.23
N THR A 188 2.35 -6.61 -18.41
CA THR A 188 3.12 -5.36 -18.50
C THR A 188 3.07 -4.54 -17.22
N GLY A 189 2.03 -4.70 -16.39
CA GLY A 189 1.75 -3.84 -15.24
C GLY A 189 1.14 -2.49 -15.61
N GLU A 190 0.82 -2.29 -16.89
CA GLU A 190 0.07 -1.11 -17.33
C GLU A 190 -1.29 -1.05 -16.64
N GLU A 191 -1.72 0.15 -16.31
CA GLU A 191 -3.09 0.40 -15.86
C GLU A 191 -4.03 0.55 -17.05
N LEU A 192 -5.25 0.06 -16.89
CA LEU A 192 -6.32 0.36 -17.84
C LEU A 192 -6.58 1.87 -17.80
N ASN A 193 -6.82 2.48 -18.99
CA ASN A 193 -7.08 3.90 -19.00
C ASN A 193 -8.37 4.26 -18.24
N LEU A 194 -8.42 5.48 -17.71
CA LEU A 194 -9.49 5.96 -16.86
C LEU A 194 -10.89 5.78 -17.44
N PHE A 195 -11.05 6.07 -18.73
CA PHE A 195 -12.35 5.93 -19.43
C PHE A 195 -12.86 4.49 -19.41
N ARG A 196 -12.00 3.53 -19.78
CA ARG A 196 -12.35 2.11 -19.78
C ARG A 196 -12.55 1.58 -18.36
N THR A 197 -11.73 2.03 -17.40
CA THR A 197 -11.92 1.68 -15.99
C THR A 197 -13.30 2.09 -15.49
N LYS A 198 -13.72 3.32 -15.79
CA LYS A 198 -15.06 3.80 -15.45
C LYS A 198 -16.17 3.04 -16.18
N LEU A 199 -15.96 2.67 -17.44
CA LEU A 199 -16.92 1.86 -18.17
C LEU A 199 -17.15 0.51 -17.49
N TYR A 200 -16.06 -0.19 -17.12
CA TYR A 200 -16.18 -1.44 -16.37
C TYR A 200 -16.77 -1.25 -14.97
N ALA A 201 -16.40 -0.17 -14.28
CA ALA A 201 -16.99 0.15 -12.98
C ALA A 201 -18.52 0.34 -13.09
N ASN A 202 -18.98 1.14 -14.05
CA ASN A 202 -20.41 1.36 -14.28
C ASN A 202 -21.13 0.06 -14.69
N THR A 203 -20.55 -0.76 -15.56
CA THR A 203 -21.10 -2.06 -15.96
C THR A 203 -21.27 -2.99 -14.76
N ASN A 204 -20.36 -2.92 -13.79
CA ASN A 204 -20.39 -3.75 -12.59
C ASN A 204 -21.03 -3.03 -11.38
N LEU A 205 -21.54 -1.84 -11.50
CA LEU A 205 -22.11 -1.00 -10.43
C LEU A 205 -21.12 -0.79 -9.27
N LEU A 206 -19.84 -0.63 -9.57
CA LEU A 206 -18.77 -0.40 -8.61
C LEU A 206 -18.39 1.08 -8.55
N GLU A 207 -18.09 1.58 -7.35
CA GLU A 207 -17.53 2.92 -7.17
C GLU A 207 -16.06 2.97 -7.60
N THR A 208 -15.61 4.13 -8.07
CA THR A 208 -14.20 4.45 -8.37
C THR A 208 -13.79 5.74 -7.68
N PRO A 209 -12.48 5.96 -7.41
CA PRO A 209 -11.98 7.25 -6.95
C PRO A 209 -12.40 8.39 -7.89
N PHE A 210 -12.70 9.55 -7.34
CA PHE A 210 -13.03 10.71 -8.16
C PHE A 210 -11.81 11.18 -8.96
N PRO A 211 -11.92 11.38 -10.29
CA PRO A 211 -10.83 11.89 -11.11
C PRO A 211 -10.91 13.41 -11.26
N TYR A 212 -9.79 14.07 -11.08
CA TYR A 212 -9.61 15.51 -11.29
C TYR A 212 -8.90 15.73 -12.64
N VAL A 213 -9.65 15.60 -13.74
CA VAL A 213 -9.12 15.50 -15.11
C VAL A 213 -8.35 16.75 -15.56
N LYS A 214 -8.63 17.92 -14.98
CA LYS A 214 -7.99 19.20 -15.32
C LYS A 214 -7.00 19.69 -14.28
N MET A 215 -6.84 18.99 -13.16
CA MET A 215 -5.96 19.39 -12.08
C MET A 215 -4.51 19.11 -12.47
N SER A 216 -3.65 20.10 -12.36
CA SER A 216 -2.20 19.96 -12.49
C SER A 216 -1.60 19.36 -11.21
N PHE A 217 -0.37 18.86 -11.31
CA PHE A 217 0.35 18.38 -10.13
C PHE A 217 0.59 19.48 -9.10
N THR A 218 0.89 20.70 -9.56
CA THR A 218 1.11 21.86 -8.68
C THR A 218 -0.16 22.24 -7.92
N GLU A 219 -1.30 22.27 -8.58
CA GLU A 219 -2.60 22.50 -7.91
C GLU A 219 -2.88 21.42 -6.87
N ALA A 220 -2.63 20.16 -7.19
CA ALA A 220 -2.79 19.05 -6.24
C ALA A 220 -1.87 19.15 -5.02
N LEU A 221 -0.69 19.76 -5.13
CA LEU A 221 0.23 20.00 -4.01
C LEU A 221 -0.24 21.13 -3.06
N THR A 222 -0.99 22.08 -3.57
CA THR A 222 -1.45 23.25 -2.80
C THR A 222 -2.85 23.08 -2.24
N ASP A 223 -3.51 21.99 -2.61
CA ASP A 223 -4.86 21.67 -2.13
C ASP A 223 -4.83 20.99 -0.75
N ASP A 224 -5.90 21.18 0.02
CA ASP A 224 -6.09 20.60 1.34
C ASP A 224 -7.58 20.37 1.62
N SER A 225 -7.93 19.28 2.30
CA SER A 225 -9.30 18.93 2.65
C SER A 225 -9.34 18.01 3.87
N GLU A 226 -10.44 18.04 4.61
CA GLU A 226 -10.74 17.08 5.67
C GLU A 226 -11.51 15.85 5.17
N GLU A 227 -12.05 15.90 3.95
CA GLU A 227 -12.97 14.89 3.43
C GLU A 227 -12.26 13.65 2.91
N PHE A 228 -10.99 13.76 2.49
CA PHE A 228 -10.22 12.62 1.97
C PHE A 228 -8.71 12.73 2.24
N GLU A 229 -7.96 11.66 1.99
CA GLU A 229 -6.55 11.54 2.39
C GLU A 229 -5.63 12.46 1.57
N GLY A 230 -6.01 12.79 0.34
CA GLY A 230 -5.19 13.50 -0.64
C GLY A 230 -5.37 12.94 -2.03
N TYR A 231 -4.31 12.97 -2.84
CA TYR A 231 -4.35 12.54 -4.23
C TYR A 231 -3.34 11.45 -4.58
N VAL A 232 -3.60 10.76 -5.69
CA VAL A 232 -2.63 9.94 -6.41
C VAL A 232 -2.45 10.55 -7.80
N ALA A 233 -1.23 11.03 -8.08
CA ALA A 233 -0.81 11.44 -9.41
C ALA A 233 -0.26 10.23 -10.17
N THR A 234 -0.83 9.94 -11.34
CA THR A 234 -0.47 8.80 -12.18
C THR A 234 0.04 9.29 -13.52
N TYR A 235 1.28 9.01 -13.82
CA TYR A 235 1.93 9.29 -15.12
C TYR A 235 1.98 7.99 -15.92
N ASN A 236 1.26 7.94 -17.04
CA ASN A 236 1.20 6.75 -17.88
C ASN A 236 2.52 6.54 -18.63
N ARG A 237 3.00 5.30 -18.62
CA ARG A 237 4.20 4.87 -19.33
C ARG A 237 3.85 3.69 -20.22
N PRO A 238 3.76 3.85 -21.54
CA PRO A 238 3.34 2.78 -22.42
C PRO A 238 4.20 1.51 -22.27
N GLY A 239 3.55 0.34 -22.20
CA GLY A 239 4.20 -0.96 -22.08
C GLY A 239 4.81 -1.30 -20.72
N GLN A 240 4.59 -0.48 -19.70
CA GLN A 240 5.15 -0.69 -18.36
C GLN A 240 4.25 -0.11 -17.26
N PRO A 241 4.49 -0.45 -15.97
CA PRO A 241 3.73 0.13 -14.88
C PRO A 241 3.83 1.66 -14.88
N PRO A 242 2.73 2.38 -14.62
CA PRO A 242 2.77 3.83 -14.53
C PRO A 242 3.63 4.29 -13.35
N LEU A 243 4.19 5.49 -13.47
CA LEU A 243 4.77 6.16 -12.31
C LEU A 243 3.63 6.76 -11.48
N LYS A 244 3.59 6.42 -10.19
CA LYS A 244 2.57 6.92 -9.25
C LYS A 244 3.22 7.67 -8.10
N LEU A 245 2.67 8.84 -7.76
CA LEU A 245 3.09 9.67 -6.64
C LEU A 245 1.91 9.90 -5.70
N LYS A 246 2.13 9.77 -4.39
CA LYS A 246 1.14 10.12 -3.38
C LYS A 246 1.31 11.57 -2.95
N ILE A 247 0.23 12.29 -2.94
CA ILE A 247 0.11 13.63 -2.36
C ILE A 247 -0.85 13.48 -1.19
N LYS A 248 -0.36 13.71 0.03
CA LYS A 248 -1.19 13.64 1.24
C LYS A 248 -1.42 15.03 1.77
N PHE A 249 -2.66 15.34 2.10
CA PHE A 249 -3.02 16.63 2.62
C PHE A 249 -2.41 16.92 3.99
N PRO A 250 -1.96 18.15 4.26
CA PRO A 250 -1.49 18.57 5.57
C PRO A 250 -2.52 18.29 6.67
N THR A 251 -3.78 18.64 6.43
CA THR A 251 -4.89 18.38 7.37
C THR A 251 -5.07 16.88 7.64
N PHE A 252 -5.02 16.02 6.61
CA PHE A 252 -5.06 14.58 6.82
C PHE A 252 -3.87 14.08 7.66
N LEU A 253 -2.66 14.56 7.41
CA LEU A 253 -1.47 14.17 8.17
C LEU A 253 -1.59 14.55 9.65
N LYS A 254 -2.10 15.76 9.94
CA LYS A 254 -2.39 16.25 11.29
C LYS A 254 -3.44 15.35 11.98
N ASN A 255 -4.58 15.13 11.32
CA ASN A 255 -5.67 14.32 11.86
C ASN A 255 -5.23 12.85 12.06
N ARG A 256 -4.40 12.32 11.16
CA ARG A 256 -3.83 10.99 11.30
C ARG A 256 -2.95 10.85 12.55
N LYS A 257 -2.16 11.87 12.88
CA LYS A 257 -1.36 11.89 14.10
C LYS A 257 -2.25 11.77 15.32
N LEU A 258 -3.23 12.66 15.45
CA LEU A 258 -4.19 12.65 16.55
C LEU A 258 -4.94 11.31 16.65
N PHE A 259 -5.39 10.79 15.53
CA PHE A 259 -6.07 9.50 15.46
C PHE A 259 -5.22 8.35 16.02
N TYR A 260 -3.94 8.28 15.67
CA TYR A 260 -3.05 7.23 16.20
C TYR A 260 -2.72 7.42 17.67
N GLU A 261 -2.59 8.64 18.14
CA GLU A 261 -2.46 8.94 19.57
C GLU A 261 -3.68 8.42 20.36
N GLU A 262 -4.89 8.69 19.88
CA GLU A 262 -6.12 8.16 20.48
C GLU A 262 -6.18 6.63 20.45
N GLN A 263 -5.81 6.01 19.31
CA GLN A 263 -5.81 4.55 19.20
C GLN A 263 -4.76 3.93 20.14
N LYS A 264 -3.60 4.57 20.30
CA LYS A 264 -2.55 4.14 21.24
C LYS A 264 -3.09 4.13 22.68
N LEU A 265 -3.76 5.20 23.09
CA LEU A 265 -4.40 5.29 24.40
C LEU A 265 -5.44 4.19 24.62
N LYS A 266 -6.36 3.99 23.67
CA LYS A 266 -7.39 2.93 23.72
C LYS A 266 -6.78 1.53 23.80
N VAL A 267 -5.67 1.32 23.11
CA VAL A 267 -4.95 0.04 23.10
C VAL A 267 -4.17 -0.16 24.39
N GLU A 268 -3.60 0.89 24.98
CA GLU A 268 -2.96 0.85 26.30
C GLU A 268 -3.95 0.48 27.41
N GLU A 269 -5.20 0.94 27.31
CA GLU A 269 -6.27 0.59 28.23
C GLU A 269 -6.74 -0.88 28.09
N LYS A 270 -6.64 -1.46 26.88
CA LYS A 270 -7.16 -2.82 26.58
C LYS A 270 -6.12 -3.93 26.63
N ALA A 271 -4.86 -3.64 26.89
CA ALA A 271 -3.78 -4.56 26.60
C ALA A 271 -3.62 -5.73 27.57
N ASN A 272 -3.42 -6.90 26.99
CA ASN A 272 -2.81 -8.06 27.66
C ASN A 272 -1.38 -7.65 28.06
N THR A 273 -1.24 -7.25 29.33
CA THR A 273 -0.17 -6.44 29.90
C THR A 273 1.22 -7.06 29.68
N GLU A 274 1.34 -8.37 29.85
CA GLU A 274 2.61 -9.10 29.92
C GLU A 274 3.39 -9.16 28.59
N LEU A 275 2.69 -9.44 27.48
CA LEU A 275 3.30 -9.52 26.15
C LEU A 275 3.82 -8.16 25.68
N ARG A 276 3.08 -7.11 26.00
CA ARG A 276 3.44 -5.73 25.64
C ARG A 276 4.51 -5.14 26.52
N GLU A 277 4.50 -5.45 27.81
CA GLU A 277 5.60 -5.06 28.71
C GLU A 277 6.90 -5.64 28.21
N LYS A 278 6.89 -6.92 27.81
CA LYS A 278 8.07 -7.56 27.25
C LYS A 278 8.51 -6.94 25.91
N ALA A 279 7.58 -6.67 25.03
CA ALA A 279 7.89 -5.98 23.77
C ALA A 279 8.43 -4.55 23.99
N ARG A 280 7.90 -3.81 24.98
CA ARG A 280 8.42 -2.49 25.38
C ARG A 280 9.85 -2.55 25.92
N GLU A 281 10.17 -3.56 26.74
CA GLU A 281 11.54 -3.78 27.22
C GLU A 281 12.49 -4.03 26.05
N ILE A 282 12.10 -4.90 25.11
CA ILE A 282 12.89 -5.21 23.91
C ILE A 282 13.10 -3.97 23.05
N VAL A 283 12.06 -3.16 22.85
CA VAL A 283 12.16 -1.90 22.09
C VAL A 283 13.09 -0.91 22.79
N LYS A 284 12.97 -0.74 24.12
CA LYS A 284 13.90 0.13 24.89
C LYS A 284 15.35 -0.31 24.74
N GLN A 285 15.62 -1.61 24.87
CA GLN A 285 16.97 -2.16 24.67
C GLN A 285 17.48 -1.93 23.25
N ALA A 286 16.62 -2.16 22.25
CA ALA A 286 16.97 -1.95 20.85
C ALA A 286 17.29 -0.49 20.54
N LEU A 287 16.54 0.46 21.09
CA LEU A 287 16.77 1.89 20.91
C LEU A 287 18.08 2.40 21.54
N VAL A 288 18.61 1.69 22.53
CA VAL A 288 19.94 1.99 23.13
C VAL A 288 21.07 1.39 22.30
N LEU A 289 20.84 0.21 21.71
CA LEU A 289 21.88 -0.58 21.05
C LEU A 289 21.96 -0.36 19.53
N CYS A 290 20.89 0.14 18.94
CA CYS A 290 20.74 0.28 17.49
C CYS A 290 20.56 1.75 17.12
N THR A 291 21.34 2.22 16.17
CA THR A 291 21.31 3.60 15.67
C THR A 291 20.57 3.73 14.33
N THR A 292 20.38 2.60 13.64
CA THR A 292 19.74 2.56 12.33
C THR A 292 18.50 1.66 12.32
N ARG A 293 17.57 1.95 11.42
CA ARG A 293 16.37 1.10 11.22
C ARG A 293 16.70 -0.33 10.81
N LYS A 294 17.79 -0.52 10.10
CA LYS A 294 18.27 -1.84 9.69
C LYS A 294 18.68 -2.66 10.91
N GLU A 295 19.46 -2.06 11.80
CA GLU A 295 19.90 -2.69 13.07
C GLU A 295 18.70 -3.02 13.96
N LEU A 296 17.72 -2.13 14.08
CA LEU A 296 16.46 -2.40 14.81
C LEU A 296 15.71 -3.61 14.21
N ALA A 297 15.60 -3.67 12.88
CA ALA A 297 14.95 -4.79 12.22
C ALA A 297 15.68 -6.12 12.44
N GLU A 298 17.00 -6.10 12.42
CA GLU A 298 17.85 -7.26 12.72
C GLU A 298 17.73 -7.68 14.18
N PHE A 299 17.74 -6.72 15.12
CA PHE A 299 17.59 -6.97 16.56
C PHE A 299 16.26 -7.67 16.89
N PHE A 300 15.14 -7.21 16.34
CA PHE A 300 13.82 -7.82 16.58
C PHE A 300 13.64 -9.20 15.92
N ASN A 301 14.41 -9.52 14.91
CA ASN A 301 14.35 -10.83 14.26
C ASN A 301 15.37 -11.84 14.82
N ARG A 302 16.13 -11.50 15.87
CA ARG A 302 16.95 -12.47 16.59
C ARG A 302 16.10 -13.58 17.18
N PRO A 303 16.61 -14.81 17.29
CA PRO A 303 15.85 -15.96 17.80
C PRO A 303 15.11 -15.69 19.11
N GLU A 304 15.76 -15.03 20.05
CA GLU A 304 15.24 -14.68 21.39
C GLU A 304 14.10 -13.65 21.37
N ASN A 305 14.09 -12.77 20.37
CA ASN A 305 13.11 -11.68 20.25
C ASN A 305 12.00 -11.98 19.21
N LYS A 306 12.20 -13.00 18.38
CA LYS A 306 11.38 -13.27 17.19
C LYS A 306 9.88 -13.42 17.52
N GLN A 307 9.54 -14.04 18.63
CA GLN A 307 8.15 -14.20 19.06
C GLN A 307 7.46 -12.87 19.39
N TYR A 308 8.22 -11.85 19.79
CA TYR A 308 7.75 -10.49 20.10
C TYR A 308 7.90 -9.52 18.93
N ALA A 309 8.55 -9.93 17.84
CA ALA A 309 8.92 -9.03 16.75
C ALA A 309 7.71 -8.27 16.15
N SER A 310 6.57 -8.91 16.06
CA SER A 310 5.33 -8.26 15.56
C SER A 310 4.91 -7.08 16.45
N GLU A 311 4.94 -7.24 17.78
CA GLU A 311 4.59 -6.20 18.75
C GLU A 311 5.67 -5.12 18.84
N CYS A 312 6.95 -5.50 18.76
CA CYS A 312 8.05 -4.54 18.71
C CYS A 312 7.95 -3.62 17.50
N PHE A 313 7.66 -4.18 16.32
CA PHE A 313 7.43 -3.39 15.12
C PHE A 313 6.17 -2.52 15.23
N ALA A 314 5.11 -3.04 15.84
CA ALA A 314 3.88 -2.27 16.05
C ALA A 314 4.13 -1.06 16.97
N LEU A 315 4.88 -1.22 18.07
CA LEU A 315 5.24 -0.13 18.98
C LEU A 315 6.09 0.94 18.28
N LEU A 316 7.09 0.52 17.47
CA LEU A 316 7.90 1.46 16.69
C LEU A 316 7.12 2.15 15.57
N ASP A 317 6.13 1.50 14.97
CA ASP A 317 5.28 2.13 13.96
C ASP A 317 4.49 3.31 14.55
N TYR A 318 4.03 3.20 15.79
CA TYR A 318 3.43 4.32 16.51
C TYR A 318 4.42 5.47 16.71
N ASP A 319 5.62 5.18 17.26
CA ASP A 319 6.63 6.19 17.55
C ASP A 319 7.19 6.85 16.29
N LYS A 320 7.24 6.10 15.15
CA LYS A 320 7.68 6.64 13.86
C LYS A 320 6.67 7.57 13.25
N GLN A 321 5.40 7.22 13.31
CA GLN A 321 4.33 8.08 12.76
C GLN A 321 4.27 9.41 13.52
N GLU A 322 4.62 9.44 14.81
CA GLU A 322 4.81 10.67 15.59
C GLU A 322 5.99 11.50 15.08
N LYS A 323 7.15 10.88 14.84
CA LYS A 323 8.37 11.60 14.41
C LYS A 323 8.32 12.09 12.99
N ASP A 324 7.72 11.35 12.06
CA ASP A 324 7.57 11.78 10.66
C ASP A 324 6.60 12.97 10.52
N VAL A 325 5.70 13.17 11.49
CA VAL A 325 4.82 14.35 11.53
C VAL A 325 5.53 15.56 12.17
N ILE A 326 6.39 15.35 13.16
CA ILE A 326 7.15 16.43 13.81
C ILE A 326 8.25 16.95 12.85
N ASN A 327 8.94 16.07 12.13
CA ASN A 327 10.01 16.45 11.21
C ASN A 327 9.51 16.95 9.84
N GLY A 328 8.27 16.64 9.46
CA GLY A 328 7.65 17.18 8.25
C GLY A 328 7.02 18.56 8.41
N SER A 329 6.95 19.08 9.64
CA SER A 329 6.42 20.42 9.94
C SER A 329 7.51 21.48 10.22
N GLY A 330 8.77 21.09 10.17
CA GLY A 330 9.87 21.99 10.48
C GLY A 330 10.88 22.14 9.36
N GLU A 331 10.47 22.73 8.22
CA GLU A 331 11.36 23.50 7.34
C GLU A 331 10.58 23.94 6.11
N GLY A 332 10.16 25.15 6.14
CA GLY A 332 9.50 25.83 5.02
C GLY A 332 8.89 27.15 5.45
N SER A 333 9.65 27.99 6.14
CA SER A 333 9.34 29.42 6.14
C SER A 333 9.53 29.91 4.70
N PRO A 334 8.54 30.54 4.06
CA PRO A 334 8.76 31.15 2.76
C PRO A 334 9.71 32.32 2.98
N GLU A 335 10.92 32.26 2.42
CA GLU A 335 11.75 33.44 2.22
C GLU A 335 10.93 34.48 1.45
N ALA A 336 10.79 35.62 2.04
CA ALA A 336 10.15 36.78 1.44
C ALA A 336 10.90 37.13 0.15
N VAL A 337 10.21 37.07 -0.97
CA VAL A 337 10.68 37.65 -2.24
C VAL A 337 10.70 39.15 -2.08
N PRO A 338 11.82 39.87 -2.25
CA PRO A 338 11.83 41.31 -2.23
C PRO A 338 11.14 41.84 -3.48
N VAL A 339 10.10 42.64 -3.25
CA VAL A 339 9.48 43.47 -4.28
C VAL A 339 10.50 44.53 -4.66
N GLY A 340 10.98 44.50 -5.90
CA GLY A 340 11.73 45.53 -6.59
C GLY A 340 11.19 45.66 -8.00
#